data_7b5bd59e00fb73201430accffd3d4a33
#
_entry.id   7b5bd59e00fb73201430accffd3d4a33
#
_cell.length_a   1.000
_cell.length_b   1.000
_cell.length_c   1.000
_cell.angle_alpha   90.00
_cell.angle_beta   90.00
_cell.angle_gamma   90.00
#
_symmetry.space_group_name_H-M   'P 1'
#
loop_
_entity.id
_entity.type
_entity.pdbx_description
1 polymer ?
#
loop_
_entity_poly.entity_id
_entity_poly.type
_entity_poly.pdbx_seq_one_letter_code
_entity_poly.pdbx_strand_id
1 'polypeptide(L)'
;MRGGRHIAAVSDARFDLAAGECLALVGESGCGKSVLASALLGLLPGNARTEGSAVLGDGTDLLTADERTLARTVRGRRIGLVPQSPAAHLTPVRTVRAQLEETLRELTGIRKPALRAAAEQAAARATFPAGHLDRYPHELSGGLAQRAATALALIGDAPLLLADEPTTGLDRDLVERTVDELRRHTDGGRSLLIITHDLSAAERIADRVAVMYAGRIVELADAERFFGEPGPHHPYARGLLDALPERAFAPIPGMPPELGALPDGCAFAARCSRADDRCSVPPPFDGRLACHHGVPAGAEESAHA
;
A
#
# COMPACT_ATOMS: atom_id res chain seq x y z
N MET A 1 -8.22 -0.64 32.51
CA MET A 1 -9.17 -1.21 31.54
C MET A 1 -10.00 -0.06 31.00
N ARG A 2 -9.71 0.45 29.79
CA ARG A 2 -10.58 1.41 29.10
C ARG A 2 -11.66 0.60 28.41
N GLY A 3 -12.94 0.91 28.67
CA GLY A 3 -14.12 0.20 28.16
C GLY A 3 -14.02 -0.07 26.65
N GLY A 4 -14.30 -1.32 26.28
CA GLY A 4 -14.05 -1.88 24.97
C GLY A 4 -14.91 -1.29 23.86
N ARG A 5 -14.57 -0.10 23.37
CA ARG A 5 -15.13 0.44 22.14
C ARG A 5 -14.38 -0.19 20.98
N HIS A 6 -15.06 -0.99 20.17
CA HIS A 6 -14.50 -1.50 18.92
C HIS A 6 -14.43 -0.36 17.89
N ILE A 7 -13.28 -0.22 17.25
CA ILE A 7 -13.06 0.74 16.17
C ILE A 7 -12.91 -0.07 14.89
N ALA A 8 -13.80 0.15 13.93
CA ALA A 8 -13.69 -0.41 12.59
C ALA A 8 -12.67 0.40 11.80
N ALA A 9 -11.41 -0.03 11.83
CA ALA A 9 -10.35 0.65 11.12
C ALA A 9 -10.40 0.44 9.58
N VAL A 10 -10.91 -0.72 9.17
CA VAL A 10 -11.26 -1.08 7.78
C VAL A 10 -12.63 -1.72 7.82
N SER A 11 -13.61 -1.17 7.12
CA SER A 11 -14.99 -1.63 7.17
C SER A 11 -15.52 -2.20 5.83
N ASP A 12 -14.95 -1.77 4.70
CA ASP A 12 -15.32 -2.29 3.37
C ASP A 12 -14.18 -2.02 2.38
N ALA A 13 -13.27 -3.00 2.24
CA ALA A 13 -12.18 -2.94 1.29
C ALA A 13 -12.32 -4.11 0.31
N ARG A 14 -12.79 -3.81 -0.90
CA ARG A 14 -13.00 -4.82 -1.96
C ARG A 14 -12.20 -4.44 -3.19
N PHE A 15 -11.24 -5.27 -3.54
CA PHE A 15 -10.48 -5.18 -4.77
C PHE A 15 -9.84 -6.54 -5.07
N ASP A 16 -9.47 -6.74 -6.28
CA ASP A 16 -8.59 -7.79 -6.77
C ASP A 16 -7.25 -7.18 -7.21
N LEU A 17 -6.24 -8.01 -7.35
CA LEU A 17 -4.93 -7.64 -7.86
C LEU A 17 -4.43 -8.75 -8.79
N ALA A 18 -4.30 -8.43 -10.06
CA ALA A 18 -3.86 -9.39 -11.06
C ALA A 18 -2.35 -9.63 -11.01
N ALA A 19 -1.90 -10.74 -11.58
CA ALA A 19 -0.47 -11.01 -11.72
C ALA A 19 0.18 -9.96 -12.64
N GLY A 20 1.30 -9.39 -12.22
CA GLY A 20 2.00 -8.33 -12.94
C GLY A 20 1.40 -6.94 -12.79
N GLU A 21 0.31 -6.80 -12.01
CA GLU A 21 -0.38 -5.52 -11.79
C GLU A 21 0.22 -4.76 -10.61
N CYS A 22 0.29 -3.43 -10.73
CA CYS A 22 0.52 -2.49 -9.65
C CYS A 22 -0.77 -1.77 -9.28
N LEU A 23 -1.30 -2.04 -8.08
CA LEU A 23 -2.43 -1.31 -7.50
C LEU A 23 -1.91 -0.29 -6.48
N ALA A 24 -2.20 0.99 -6.70
CA ALA A 24 -1.92 2.03 -5.72
C ALA A 24 -3.13 2.24 -4.80
N LEU A 25 -2.93 2.02 -3.49
CA LEU A 25 -3.91 2.35 -2.45
C LEU A 25 -3.59 3.73 -1.89
N VAL A 26 -4.40 4.71 -2.24
CA VAL A 26 -4.20 6.12 -1.87
C VAL A 26 -5.28 6.63 -0.93
N GLY A 27 -4.99 7.72 -0.23
CA GLY A 27 -5.92 8.39 0.70
C GLY A 27 -5.20 9.12 1.82
N GLU A 28 -5.92 9.94 2.56
CA GLU A 28 -5.37 10.72 3.69
C GLU A 28 -4.79 9.82 4.79
N SER A 29 -3.88 10.38 5.59
CA SER A 29 -3.31 9.66 6.74
C SER A 29 -4.41 9.25 7.72
N GLY A 30 -4.27 8.06 8.30
CA GLY A 30 -5.24 7.54 9.28
C GLY A 30 -6.50 6.90 8.70
N CYS A 31 -6.69 6.84 7.37
CA CYS A 31 -7.90 6.23 6.77
C CYS A 31 -7.92 4.68 6.77
N GLY A 32 -6.87 4.00 7.29
CA GLY A 32 -6.85 2.53 7.45
C GLY A 32 -5.91 1.75 6.52
N LYS A 33 -5.16 2.40 5.61
CA LYS A 33 -4.29 1.74 4.61
C LYS A 33 -3.26 0.78 5.22
N SER A 34 -2.45 1.24 6.17
CA SER A 34 -1.43 0.40 6.83
C SER A 34 -2.05 -0.68 7.73
N VAL A 35 -3.28 -0.45 8.24
CA VAL A 35 -4.03 -1.47 8.97
C VAL A 35 -4.44 -2.60 8.02
N LEU A 36 -4.88 -2.28 6.81
CA LEU A 36 -5.18 -3.26 5.77
C LEU A 36 -3.94 -4.10 5.42
N ALA A 37 -2.78 -3.47 5.17
CA ALA A 37 -1.53 -4.18 4.92
C ALA A 37 -1.15 -5.10 6.08
N SER A 38 -1.28 -4.63 7.32
CA SER A 38 -1.02 -5.42 8.52
C SER A 38 -1.98 -6.61 8.66
N ALA A 39 -3.25 -6.45 8.27
CA ALA A 39 -4.24 -7.52 8.26
C ALA A 39 -3.85 -8.63 7.27
N LEU A 40 -3.46 -8.26 6.05
CA LEU A 40 -3.04 -9.21 5.00
C LEU A 40 -1.80 -10.04 5.41
N LEU A 41 -0.97 -9.50 6.28
CA LEU A 41 0.23 -10.18 6.79
C LEU A 41 0.03 -10.87 8.14
N GLY A 42 -1.16 -10.76 8.76
CA GLY A 42 -1.42 -11.27 10.10
C GLY A 42 -0.57 -10.58 11.18
N LEU A 43 -0.26 -9.29 10.99
CA LEU A 43 0.57 -8.48 11.90
C LEU A 43 -0.26 -7.54 12.80
N LEU A 44 -1.57 -7.74 12.83
CA LEU A 44 -2.44 -6.97 13.71
C LEU A 44 -2.23 -7.33 15.20
N PRO A 45 -2.50 -6.41 16.13
CA PRO A 45 -2.48 -6.70 17.57
C PRO A 45 -3.44 -7.85 17.92
N GLY A 46 -3.10 -8.63 18.94
CA GLY A 46 -3.89 -9.82 19.33
C GLY A 46 -5.32 -9.54 19.79
N ASN A 47 -5.71 -8.29 20.02
CA ASN A 47 -7.08 -7.87 20.29
C ASN A 47 -7.84 -7.39 19.04
N ALA A 48 -7.21 -7.41 17.87
CA ALA A 48 -7.88 -7.10 16.62
C ALA A 48 -8.78 -8.26 16.16
N ARG A 49 -9.82 -7.93 15.43
CA ARG A 49 -10.70 -8.89 14.76
C ARG A 49 -10.70 -8.59 13.27
N THR A 50 -10.68 -9.65 12.47
CA THR A 50 -10.78 -9.58 11.01
C THR A 50 -11.99 -10.35 10.54
N GLU A 51 -12.68 -9.81 9.56
CA GLU A 51 -13.83 -10.43 8.89
C GLU A 51 -13.66 -10.31 7.38
N GLY A 52 -14.28 -11.21 6.63
CA GLY A 52 -14.15 -11.28 5.17
C GLY A 52 -13.12 -12.31 4.74
N SER A 53 -12.54 -12.10 3.55
CA SER A 53 -11.53 -13.00 2.99
C SER A 53 -10.47 -12.23 2.20
N ALA A 54 -9.25 -12.73 2.19
CA ALA A 54 -8.14 -12.23 1.37
C ALA A 54 -7.39 -13.43 0.80
N VAL A 55 -7.75 -13.83 -0.42
CA VAL A 55 -7.32 -15.11 -1.00
C VAL A 55 -6.20 -14.89 -2.00
N LEU A 56 -5.06 -15.56 -1.79
CA LEU A 56 -3.97 -15.64 -2.77
C LEU A 56 -4.36 -16.57 -3.93
N GLY A 57 -3.70 -16.43 -5.07
CA GLY A 57 -3.98 -17.20 -6.29
C GLY A 57 -3.88 -18.73 -6.14
N ASP A 58 -3.30 -19.22 -5.04
CA ASP A 58 -3.24 -20.66 -4.70
C ASP A 58 -4.37 -21.12 -3.76
N GLY A 59 -5.31 -20.26 -3.43
CA GLY A 59 -6.43 -20.54 -2.54
C GLY A 59 -6.15 -20.29 -1.05
N THR A 60 -4.96 -19.84 -0.66
CA THR A 60 -4.66 -19.51 0.74
C THR A 60 -5.39 -18.23 1.15
N ASP A 61 -6.29 -18.31 2.11
CA ASP A 61 -6.94 -17.14 2.71
C ASP A 61 -6.09 -16.59 3.87
N LEU A 62 -5.57 -15.40 3.67
CA LEU A 62 -4.66 -14.71 4.61
C LEU A 62 -5.31 -14.34 5.93
N LEU A 63 -6.63 -14.09 5.94
CA LEU A 63 -7.34 -13.65 7.15
C LEU A 63 -7.68 -14.82 8.09
N THR A 64 -7.71 -16.05 7.58
CA THR A 64 -8.02 -17.25 8.34
C THR A 64 -6.82 -18.18 8.55
N ALA A 65 -5.70 -17.92 7.83
CA ALA A 65 -4.48 -18.70 7.97
C ALA A 65 -3.88 -18.57 9.38
N ASP A 66 -3.42 -19.68 9.93
CA ASP A 66 -2.74 -19.69 11.22
C ASP A 66 -1.34 -19.05 11.16
N GLU A 67 -0.82 -18.63 12.31
CA GLU A 67 0.49 -17.96 12.41
C GLU A 67 1.63 -18.82 11.83
N ARG A 68 1.56 -20.15 11.98
CA ARG A 68 2.57 -21.06 11.44
C ARG A 68 2.58 -21.04 9.91
N THR A 69 1.42 -21.02 9.28
CA THR A 69 1.25 -20.90 7.83
C THR A 69 1.75 -19.55 7.36
N LEU A 70 1.31 -18.45 8.00
CA LEU A 70 1.75 -17.10 7.66
C LEU A 70 3.27 -16.96 7.77
N ALA A 71 3.89 -17.43 8.85
CA ALA A 71 5.34 -17.30 9.07
C ALA A 71 6.18 -18.18 8.12
N ARG A 72 5.72 -19.38 7.78
CA ARG A 72 6.55 -20.33 7.03
C ARG A 72 6.33 -20.32 5.54
N THR A 73 5.13 -19.97 5.09
CA THR A 73 4.74 -20.09 3.67
C THR A 73 4.36 -18.77 3.02
N VAL A 74 3.93 -17.75 3.80
CA VAL A 74 3.44 -16.49 3.25
C VAL A 74 4.50 -15.38 3.35
N ARG A 75 4.89 -15.02 4.57
CA ARG A 75 5.79 -13.88 4.80
C ARG A 75 7.16 -14.11 4.16
N GLY A 76 7.59 -13.19 3.30
CA GLY A 76 8.84 -13.23 2.56
C GLY A 76 8.88 -14.21 1.39
N ARG A 77 7.96 -15.19 1.29
CA ARG A 77 7.92 -16.19 0.23
C ARG A 77 6.83 -15.95 -0.80
N ARG A 78 5.66 -15.52 -0.36
CA ARG A 78 4.52 -15.17 -1.22
C ARG A 78 4.19 -13.70 -1.17
N ILE A 79 4.43 -13.07 -0.01
CA ILE A 79 4.27 -11.64 0.19
C ILE A 79 5.55 -11.08 0.79
N GLY A 80 6.24 -10.23 0.04
CA GLY A 80 7.31 -9.37 0.53
C GLY A 80 6.72 -8.09 1.13
N LEU A 81 7.39 -7.48 2.10
CA LEU A 81 6.95 -6.22 2.72
C LEU A 81 8.08 -5.18 2.70
N VAL A 82 7.80 -4.03 2.08
CA VAL A 82 8.55 -2.79 2.30
C VAL A 82 7.76 -1.98 3.33
N PRO A 83 8.24 -1.85 4.57
CA PRO A 83 7.47 -1.25 5.65
C PRO A 83 7.57 0.28 5.67
N GLN A 84 6.54 0.94 6.23
CA GLN A 84 6.50 2.39 6.44
C GLN A 84 7.62 2.92 7.36
N SER A 85 8.01 2.14 8.34
CA SER A 85 9.04 2.51 9.34
C SER A 85 10.22 1.55 9.26
N PRO A 86 11.13 1.69 8.28
CA PRO A 86 12.19 0.73 8.02
C PRO A 86 13.11 0.51 9.23
N ALA A 87 13.43 1.56 9.99
CA ALA A 87 14.28 1.45 11.17
C ALA A 87 13.70 0.55 12.26
N ALA A 88 12.36 0.47 12.37
CA ALA A 88 11.68 -0.40 13.32
C ALA A 88 11.66 -1.87 12.87
N HIS A 89 11.88 -2.14 11.58
CA HIS A 89 11.89 -3.48 11.01
C HIS A 89 13.29 -4.07 10.83
N LEU A 90 14.32 -3.24 10.92
CA LEU A 90 15.71 -3.70 10.92
C LEU A 90 16.12 -4.14 12.34
N THR A 91 16.78 -5.28 12.46
CA THR A 91 17.31 -5.77 13.75
C THR A 91 18.44 -4.87 14.23
N PRO A 92 18.28 -4.11 15.34
CA PRO A 92 19.20 -3.02 15.69
C PRO A 92 20.61 -3.48 16.05
N VAL A 93 20.78 -4.73 16.48
CA VAL A 93 22.04 -5.32 16.94
C VAL A 93 22.74 -6.14 15.85
N ARG A 94 22.31 -6.04 14.59
CA ARG A 94 22.89 -6.75 13.44
C ARG A 94 23.19 -5.77 12.31
N THR A 95 24.30 -6.00 11.63
CA THR A 95 24.64 -5.20 10.44
C THR A 95 23.65 -5.49 9.30
N VAL A 96 23.50 -4.56 8.35
CA VAL A 96 22.66 -4.76 7.16
C VAL A 96 23.09 -6.02 6.40
N ARG A 97 24.39 -6.22 6.19
CA ARG A 97 24.93 -7.44 5.56
C ARG A 97 24.44 -8.70 6.24
N ALA A 98 24.57 -8.77 7.56
CA ALA A 98 24.18 -9.96 8.32
C ALA A 98 22.69 -10.27 8.18
N GLN A 99 21.84 -9.24 8.10
CA GLN A 99 20.39 -9.39 7.90
C GLN A 99 20.07 -9.85 6.47
N LEU A 100 20.72 -9.28 5.44
CA LEU A 100 20.58 -9.73 4.06
C LEU A 100 21.03 -11.18 3.87
N GLU A 101 22.20 -11.56 4.41
CA GLU A 101 22.72 -12.92 4.32
C GLU A 101 21.83 -13.94 5.02
N GLU A 102 21.22 -13.58 6.17
CA GLU A 102 20.27 -14.45 6.86
C GLU A 102 19.00 -14.64 6.05
N THR A 103 18.42 -13.55 5.54
CA THR A 103 17.21 -13.59 4.72
C THR A 103 17.44 -14.39 3.44
N LEU A 104 18.56 -14.20 2.76
CA LEU A 104 18.97 -15.00 1.59
C LEU A 104 19.04 -16.49 1.93
N ARG A 105 19.66 -16.84 3.05
CA ARG A 105 19.77 -18.25 3.47
C ARG A 105 18.42 -18.87 3.72
N GLU A 106 17.54 -18.15 4.40
CA GLU A 106 16.21 -18.66 4.79
C GLU A 106 15.23 -18.75 3.61
N LEU A 107 15.25 -17.74 2.72
CA LEU A 107 14.27 -17.68 1.62
C LEU A 107 14.73 -18.42 0.36
N THR A 108 16.03 -18.36 0.03
CA THR A 108 16.55 -18.90 -1.24
C THR A 108 17.40 -20.16 -1.08
N GLY A 109 17.79 -20.49 0.14
CA GLY A 109 18.67 -21.64 0.41
C GLY A 109 20.14 -21.45 0.00
N ILE A 110 20.53 -20.24 -0.42
CA ILE A 110 21.93 -19.92 -0.78
C ILE A 110 22.82 -20.15 0.44
N ARG A 111 23.95 -20.82 0.22
CA ARG A 111 24.93 -21.15 1.28
C ARG A 111 26.27 -20.47 0.99
N LYS A 112 27.15 -20.43 2.01
CA LYS A 112 28.55 -20.03 1.82
C LYS A 112 29.21 -20.89 0.70
N PRO A 113 30.05 -20.32 -0.16
CA PRO A 113 30.62 -18.94 -0.10
C PRO A 113 29.78 -17.87 -0.82
N ALA A 114 28.68 -18.20 -1.51
CA ALA A 114 27.94 -17.30 -2.38
C ALA A 114 27.12 -16.21 -1.65
N LEU A 115 26.85 -16.35 -0.34
CA LEU A 115 26.00 -15.43 0.43
C LEU A 115 26.48 -13.98 0.38
N ARG A 116 27.79 -13.74 0.50
CA ARG A 116 28.34 -12.37 0.50
C ARG A 116 28.05 -11.65 -0.81
N ALA A 117 28.34 -12.30 -1.94
CA ALA A 117 28.07 -11.74 -3.27
C ALA A 117 26.58 -11.53 -3.52
N ALA A 118 25.73 -12.48 -3.08
CA ALA A 118 24.29 -12.36 -3.19
C ALA A 118 23.73 -11.20 -2.33
N ALA A 119 24.28 -10.95 -1.14
CA ALA A 119 23.91 -9.81 -0.30
C ALA A 119 24.29 -8.47 -0.95
N GLU A 120 25.47 -8.40 -1.58
CA GLU A 120 25.90 -7.22 -2.33
C GLU A 120 25.01 -6.95 -3.55
N GLN A 121 24.60 -8.00 -4.26
CA GLN A 121 23.64 -7.88 -5.38
C GLN A 121 22.25 -7.43 -4.90
N ALA A 122 21.73 -8.01 -3.82
CA ALA A 122 20.46 -7.60 -3.24
C ALA A 122 20.47 -6.14 -2.80
N ALA A 123 21.56 -5.69 -2.16
CA ALA A 123 21.77 -4.30 -1.79
C ALA A 123 21.80 -3.38 -3.02
N ALA A 124 22.53 -3.78 -4.07
CA ALA A 124 22.65 -3.00 -5.30
C ALA A 124 21.31 -2.82 -6.01
N ARG A 125 20.44 -3.84 -6.03
CA ARG A 125 19.06 -3.75 -6.57
C ARG A 125 18.26 -2.63 -5.92
N ALA A 126 18.35 -2.49 -4.59
CA ALA A 126 17.69 -1.41 -3.84
C ALA A 126 18.53 -0.12 -3.78
N THR A 127 19.53 0.05 -4.62
CA THR A 127 20.45 1.20 -4.62
C THR A 127 21.12 1.47 -3.25
N PHE A 128 21.24 0.44 -2.41
CA PHE A 128 21.91 0.54 -1.12
C PHE A 128 23.43 0.47 -1.32
N PRO A 129 24.20 1.47 -0.84
CA PRO A 129 25.64 1.53 -1.12
C PRO A 129 26.41 0.39 -0.44
N ALA A 130 27.25 -0.30 -1.20
CA ALA A 130 28.04 -1.44 -0.69
C ALA A 130 28.92 -1.08 0.53
N GLY A 131 29.46 0.15 0.58
CA GLY A 131 30.25 0.64 1.71
C GLY A 131 29.49 0.82 3.03
N HIS A 132 28.17 0.65 3.03
CA HIS A 132 27.32 0.76 4.23
C HIS A 132 26.76 -0.60 4.70
N LEU A 133 27.07 -1.69 3.99
CA LEU A 133 26.58 -3.02 4.33
C LEU A 133 26.96 -3.51 5.73
N ASP A 134 28.14 -3.12 6.20
CA ASP A 134 28.65 -3.54 7.51
C ASP A 134 28.27 -2.56 8.64
N ARG A 135 27.38 -1.59 8.37
CA ARG A 135 26.79 -0.69 9.38
C ARG A 135 25.58 -1.32 10.07
N TYR A 136 25.33 -0.84 11.29
CA TYR A 136 24.14 -1.15 12.06
C TYR A 136 22.99 -0.19 11.70
N PRO A 137 21.72 -0.55 11.93
CA PRO A 137 20.56 0.30 11.61
C PRO A 137 20.64 1.71 12.20
N HIS A 138 21.14 1.87 13.42
CA HIS A 138 21.26 3.17 14.10
C HIS A 138 22.35 4.09 13.50
N GLU A 139 23.20 3.56 12.64
CA GLU A 139 24.23 4.33 11.91
C GLU A 139 23.73 4.78 10.51
N LEU A 140 22.49 4.43 10.14
CA LEU A 140 21.91 4.73 8.84
C LEU A 140 21.07 6.01 8.91
N SER A 141 21.08 6.79 7.83
CA SER A 141 20.05 7.81 7.60
C SER A 141 18.71 7.12 7.29
N GLY A 142 17.58 7.86 7.42
CA GLY A 142 16.26 7.33 7.08
C GLY A 142 16.20 6.74 5.67
N GLY A 143 16.76 7.44 4.66
CA GLY A 143 16.81 6.94 3.29
C GLY A 143 17.71 5.71 3.09
N LEU A 144 18.79 5.55 3.88
CA LEU A 144 19.58 4.32 3.88
C LEU A 144 18.82 3.16 4.53
N ALA A 145 18.13 3.41 5.64
CA ALA A 145 17.31 2.41 6.29
C ALA A 145 16.16 1.93 5.36
N GLN A 146 15.53 2.86 4.61
CA GLN A 146 14.50 2.55 3.63
C GLN A 146 15.04 1.62 2.53
N ARG A 147 16.20 1.94 1.96
CA ARG A 147 16.84 1.10 0.93
C ARG A 147 17.25 -0.26 1.46
N ALA A 148 17.73 -0.35 2.70
CA ALA A 148 18.05 -1.63 3.33
C ALA A 148 16.79 -2.49 3.52
N ALA A 149 15.66 -1.91 3.96
CA ALA A 149 14.39 -2.62 4.09
C ALA A 149 13.84 -3.05 2.72
N THR A 150 13.95 -2.21 1.70
CA THR A 150 13.60 -2.56 0.32
C THR A 150 14.46 -3.72 -0.20
N ALA A 151 15.77 -3.70 0.06
CA ALA A 151 16.66 -4.81 -0.30
C ALA A 151 16.21 -6.14 0.33
N LEU A 152 15.85 -6.13 1.62
CA LEU A 152 15.34 -7.30 2.33
C LEU A 152 14.02 -7.81 1.72
N ALA A 153 13.10 -6.90 1.40
CA ALA A 153 11.78 -7.24 0.83
C ALA A 153 11.89 -7.92 -0.55
N LEU A 154 12.89 -7.55 -1.34
CA LEU A 154 13.10 -8.05 -2.70
C LEU A 154 13.87 -9.38 -2.79
N ILE A 155 14.42 -9.90 -1.68
CA ILE A 155 15.25 -11.13 -1.69
C ILE A 155 14.44 -12.36 -2.09
N GLY A 156 13.22 -12.51 -1.57
CA GLY A 156 12.44 -13.74 -1.70
C GLY A 156 11.79 -13.93 -3.06
N ASP A 157 11.91 -12.99 -3.98
CA ASP A 157 11.21 -12.99 -5.26
C ASP A 157 9.70 -13.32 -5.12
N ALA A 158 9.09 -12.82 -4.03
CA ALA A 158 7.70 -13.06 -3.71
C ALA A 158 6.78 -12.60 -4.84
N PRO A 159 5.74 -13.38 -5.22
CA PRO A 159 4.81 -13.00 -6.29
C PRO A 159 3.99 -11.74 -5.98
N LEU A 160 3.84 -11.37 -4.71
CA LEU A 160 3.22 -10.12 -4.27
C LEU A 160 4.19 -9.33 -3.40
N LEU A 161 4.35 -8.06 -3.70
CA LEU A 161 5.03 -7.10 -2.85
C LEU A 161 4.01 -6.13 -2.25
N LEU A 162 4.02 -5.97 -0.94
CA LEU A 162 3.34 -4.89 -0.23
C LEU A 162 4.37 -3.80 0.06
N ALA A 163 4.13 -2.59 -0.41
CA ALA A 163 4.99 -1.45 -0.13
C ALA A 163 4.18 -0.36 0.59
N ASP A 164 4.41 -0.20 1.89
CA ASP A 164 3.71 0.78 2.71
C ASP A 164 4.57 2.04 2.84
N GLU A 165 4.15 3.11 2.17
CA GLU A 165 4.83 4.40 2.12
C GLU A 165 6.33 4.31 1.75
N PRO A 166 6.70 3.62 0.66
CA PRO A 166 8.10 3.27 0.36
C PRO A 166 8.98 4.47 0.02
N THR A 167 8.40 5.63 -0.26
CA THR A 167 9.09 6.85 -0.67
C THR A 167 9.17 7.91 0.43
N THR A 168 8.56 7.67 1.59
CA THR A 168 8.53 8.62 2.69
C THR A 168 9.94 8.93 3.21
N GLY A 169 10.29 10.23 3.29
CA GLY A 169 11.59 10.70 3.77
C GLY A 169 12.73 10.53 2.77
N LEU A 170 12.45 10.21 1.51
CA LEU A 170 13.42 10.19 0.42
C LEU A 170 13.44 11.55 -0.30
N ASP A 171 14.61 11.92 -0.82
CA ASP A 171 14.70 13.01 -1.79
C ASP A 171 14.13 12.59 -3.16
N ARG A 172 13.88 13.56 -4.03
CA ARG A 172 13.20 13.34 -5.32
C ARG A 172 13.89 12.29 -6.20
N ASP A 173 15.21 12.33 -6.29
CA ASP A 173 15.97 11.39 -7.13
C ASP A 173 15.86 9.95 -6.58
N LEU A 174 15.83 9.80 -5.25
CA LEU A 174 15.64 8.50 -4.61
C LEU A 174 14.20 8.00 -4.72
N VAL A 175 13.20 8.89 -4.67
CA VAL A 175 11.80 8.54 -4.95
C VAL A 175 11.70 7.92 -6.33
N GLU A 176 12.21 8.59 -7.36
CA GLU A 176 12.18 8.11 -8.74
C GLU A 176 12.83 6.73 -8.89
N ARG A 177 14.03 6.55 -8.34
CA ARG A 177 14.74 5.25 -8.37
C ARG A 177 14.00 4.14 -7.62
N THR A 178 13.38 4.46 -6.48
CA THR A 178 12.60 3.50 -5.70
C THR A 178 11.36 3.06 -6.48
N VAL A 179 10.64 4.00 -7.09
CA VAL A 179 9.48 3.74 -7.93
C VAL A 179 9.86 2.87 -9.14
N ASP A 180 10.97 3.21 -9.83
CA ASP A 180 11.46 2.41 -10.96
C ASP A 180 11.88 0.98 -10.56
N GLU A 181 12.45 0.79 -9.37
CA GLU A 181 12.78 -0.56 -8.87
C GLU A 181 11.52 -1.37 -8.55
N LEU A 182 10.53 -0.73 -7.92
CA LEU A 182 9.24 -1.36 -7.65
C LEU A 182 8.50 -1.70 -8.96
N ARG A 183 8.56 -0.85 -9.99
CA ARG A 183 7.98 -1.15 -11.31
C ARG A 183 8.65 -2.35 -11.97
N ARG A 184 9.98 -2.44 -11.92
CA ARG A 184 10.70 -3.62 -12.43
C ARG A 184 10.27 -4.93 -11.75
N HIS A 185 9.77 -4.87 -10.53
CA HIS A 185 9.18 -6.03 -9.87
C HIS A 185 7.91 -6.49 -10.59
N THR A 186 7.03 -5.58 -10.99
CA THR A 186 5.80 -5.92 -11.74
C THR A 186 6.10 -6.34 -13.17
N ASP A 187 7.06 -5.71 -13.84
CA ASP A 187 7.49 -6.09 -15.19
C ASP A 187 8.00 -7.55 -15.26
N GLY A 188 8.48 -8.07 -14.13
CA GLY A 188 8.81 -9.49 -13.94
C GLY A 188 7.61 -10.42 -13.76
N GLY A 189 6.37 -9.93 -13.93
CA GLY A 189 5.12 -10.69 -13.76
C GLY A 189 4.66 -10.84 -12.30
N ARG A 190 5.24 -10.10 -11.37
CA ARG A 190 4.88 -10.08 -9.95
C ARG A 190 3.95 -8.91 -9.66
N SER A 191 3.10 -9.04 -8.65
CA SER A 191 2.12 -8.01 -8.30
C SER A 191 2.66 -7.06 -7.23
N LEU A 192 2.21 -5.80 -7.25
CA LEU A 192 2.56 -4.80 -6.27
C LEU A 192 1.29 -4.12 -5.73
N LEU A 193 1.12 -4.15 -4.40
CA LEU A 193 0.21 -3.26 -3.70
C LEU A 193 1.04 -2.16 -3.05
N ILE A 194 1.02 -0.97 -3.63
CA ILE A 194 1.69 0.21 -3.07
C ILE A 194 0.70 1.06 -2.29
N ILE A 195 0.99 1.32 -1.04
CA ILE A 195 0.25 2.25 -0.19
C ILE A 195 1.03 3.55 -0.17
N THR A 196 0.42 4.64 -0.57
CA THR A 196 1.07 5.94 -0.56
C THR A 196 0.08 7.10 -0.47
N HIS A 197 0.53 8.22 0.05
CA HIS A 197 -0.14 9.51 -0.07
C HIS A 197 0.49 10.38 -1.16
N ASP A 198 1.60 9.94 -1.76
CA ASP A 198 2.25 10.58 -2.89
C ASP A 198 1.58 10.15 -4.21
N LEU A 199 0.65 10.99 -4.69
CA LEU A 199 -0.08 10.72 -5.92
C LEU A 199 0.81 10.81 -7.16
N SER A 200 1.88 11.60 -7.14
CA SER A 200 2.83 11.68 -8.26
C SER A 200 3.63 10.37 -8.40
N ALA A 201 4.01 9.75 -7.26
CA ALA A 201 4.62 8.43 -7.27
C ALA A 201 3.62 7.36 -7.74
N ALA A 202 2.34 7.45 -7.31
CA ALA A 202 1.28 6.53 -7.75
C ALA A 202 1.02 6.64 -9.27
N GLU A 203 0.91 7.87 -9.81
CA GLU A 203 0.73 8.13 -11.24
C GLU A 203 1.81 7.48 -12.10
N ARG A 204 3.04 7.47 -11.61
CA ARG A 204 4.19 6.92 -12.34
C ARG A 204 4.22 5.39 -12.39
N ILE A 205 3.63 4.71 -11.40
CA ILE A 205 3.82 3.25 -11.24
C ILE A 205 2.53 2.44 -11.37
N ALA A 206 1.38 3.00 -11.01
CA ALA A 206 0.16 2.24 -10.88
C ALA A 206 -0.48 1.90 -12.23
N ASP A 207 -1.01 0.69 -12.33
CA ASP A 207 -1.93 0.29 -13.39
C ASP A 207 -3.39 0.62 -12.98
N ARG A 208 -3.70 0.49 -11.68
CA ARG A 208 -4.98 0.88 -11.09
C ARG A 208 -4.78 1.63 -9.78
N VAL A 209 -5.76 2.44 -9.43
CA VAL A 209 -5.79 3.22 -8.18
C VAL A 209 -7.02 2.86 -7.37
N ALA A 210 -6.82 2.49 -6.10
CA ALA A 210 -7.86 2.33 -5.10
C ALA A 210 -7.80 3.50 -4.13
N VAL A 211 -8.90 4.26 -4.01
CA VAL A 211 -8.99 5.40 -3.10
C VAL A 211 -9.67 4.97 -1.82
N MET A 212 -8.98 5.12 -0.69
CA MET A 212 -9.51 4.75 0.62
C MET A 212 -9.85 6.00 1.43
N TYR A 213 -11.06 6.03 1.97
CA TYR A 213 -11.54 7.07 2.88
C TYR A 213 -12.27 6.44 4.07
N ALA A 214 -11.92 6.85 5.28
CA ALA A 214 -12.60 6.42 6.51
C ALA A 214 -12.83 4.89 6.63
N GLY A 215 -11.80 4.09 6.27
CA GLY A 215 -11.82 2.63 6.35
C GLY A 215 -12.50 1.91 5.18
N ARG A 216 -12.91 2.63 4.12
CA ARG A 216 -13.60 2.06 2.95
C ARG A 216 -12.89 2.41 1.65
N ILE A 217 -12.93 1.50 0.68
CA ILE A 217 -12.62 1.84 -0.70
C ILE A 217 -13.80 2.62 -1.26
N VAL A 218 -13.55 3.84 -1.70
CA VAL A 218 -14.58 4.75 -2.24
C VAL A 218 -14.53 4.87 -3.75
N GLU A 219 -13.38 4.60 -4.36
CA GLU A 219 -13.21 4.49 -5.81
C GLU A 219 -12.10 3.51 -6.16
N LEU A 220 -12.32 2.74 -7.24
CA LEU A 220 -11.34 1.87 -7.87
C LEU A 220 -11.36 2.16 -9.37
N ALA A 221 -10.26 2.61 -9.93
CA ALA A 221 -10.18 3.06 -11.32
C ALA A 221 -8.84 2.69 -11.96
N ASP A 222 -8.81 2.58 -13.28
CA ASP A 222 -7.57 2.50 -14.04
C ASP A 222 -6.76 3.79 -13.86
N ALA A 223 -5.44 3.67 -13.71
CA ALA A 223 -4.58 4.81 -13.41
C ALA A 223 -4.59 5.86 -14.52
N GLU A 224 -4.59 5.44 -15.80
CA GLU A 224 -4.68 6.34 -16.95
C GLU A 224 -5.92 7.22 -16.87
N ARG A 225 -7.09 6.64 -16.55
CA ARG A 225 -8.33 7.37 -16.37
C ARG A 225 -8.32 8.25 -15.12
N PHE A 226 -7.77 7.73 -14.02
CA PHE A 226 -7.75 8.43 -12.72
C PHE A 226 -6.92 9.71 -12.78
N PHE A 227 -5.73 9.65 -13.36
CA PHE A 227 -4.81 10.79 -13.46
C PHE A 227 -5.06 11.65 -14.72
N GLY A 228 -5.66 11.09 -15.77
CA GLY A 228 -6.00 11.75 -17.04
C GLY A 228 -7.43 12.27 -17.08
N GLU A 229 -8.04 12.19 -18.26
CA GLU A 229 -9.44 12.56 -18.49
C GLU A 229 -10.32 11.30 -18.56
N PRO A 230 -11.53 11.33 -18.00
CA PRO A 230 -12.23 12.43 -17.31
C PRO A 230 -11.82 12.65 -15.85
N GLY A 231 -10.85 11.92 -15.34
CA GLY A 231 -10.43 11.94 -13.95
C GLY A 231 -11.32 11.10 -13.00
N PRO A 232 -11.08 11.18 -11.69
CA PRO A 232 -11.82 10.43 -10.71
C PRO A 232 -13.28 10.92 -10.56
N HIS A 233 -14.17 9.98 -10.24
CA HIS A 233 -15.60 10.23 -10.09
C HIS A 233 -16.02 10.61 -8.67
N HIS A 234 -15.36 10.03 -7.66
CA HIS A 234 -15.67 10.36 -6.26
C HIS A 234 -15.17 11.77 -5.92
N PRO A 235 -16.00 12.65 -5.33
CA PRO A 235 -15.58 14.01 -4.99
C PRO A 235 -14.33 14.08 -4.11
N TYR A 236 -14.14 13.12 -3.20
CA TYR A 236 -12.91 13.02 -2.41
C TYR A 236 -11.69 12.69 -3.26
N ALA A 237 -11.80 11.73 -4.18
CA ALA A 237 -10.70 11.34 -5.07
C ALA A 237 -10.28 12.51 -5.98
N ARG A 238 -11.26 13.24 -6.51
CA ARG A 238 -11.01 14.48 -7.27
C ARG A 238 -10.30 15.53 -6.41
N GLY A 239 -10.78 15.74 -5.17
CA GLY A 239 -10.14 16.67 -4.24
C GLY A 239 -8.69 16.30 -3.89
N LEU A 240 -8.35 15.01 -3.85
CA LEU A 240 -6.97 14.57 -3.66
C LEU A 240 -6.08 15.01 -4.85
N LEU A 241 -6.56 14.87 -6.09
CA LEU A 241 -5.83 15.34 -7.28
C LEU A 241 -5.75 16.86 -7.34
N ASP A 242 -6.86 17.55 -7.06
CA ASP A 242 -6.92 19.00 -7.07
C ASP A 242 -6.00 19.64 -6.01
N ALA A 243 -5.68 18.91 -4.95
CA ALA A 243 -4.75 19.35 -3.91
C ALA A 243 -3.26 19.31 -4.34
N LEU A 244 -2.94 18.65 -5.45
CA LEU A 244 -1.56 18.57 -5.93
C LEU A 244 -1.06 19.95 -6.41
N PRO A 245 0.23 20.29 -6.15
CA PRO A 245 0.83 21.55 -6.61
C PRO A 245 0.76 21.74 -8.13
N GLU A 246 0.84 20.67 -8.90
CA GLU A 246 0.81 20.65 -10.36
C GLU A 246 -0.62 20.78 -10.94
N ARG A 247 -1.65 20.73 -10.06
CA ARG A 247 -3.08 20.85 -10.41
C ARG A 247 -3.65 22.18 -9.88
N ALA A 248 -4.85 22.17 -9.37
CA ALA A 248 -5.53 23.35 -8.84
C ALA A 248 -4.94 23.90 -7.54
N PHE A 249 -4.10 23.11 -6.84
CA PHE A 249 -3.54 23.39 -5.51
C PHE A 249 -4.62 23.81 -4.50
N ALA A 250 -5.78 23.14 -4.57
CA ALA A 250 -6.95 23.42 -3.75
C ALA A 250 -7.09 22.34 -2.66
N PRO A 251 -6.91 22.67 -1.38
CA PRO A 251 -7.02 21.69 -0.31
C PRO A 251 -8.46 21.20 -0.13
N ILE A 252 -8.64 19.94 0.24
CA ILE A 252 -9.95 19.39 0.63
C ILE A 252 -10.40 20.08 1.93
N PRO A 253 -11.59 20.70 1.98
CA PRO A 253 -12.04 21.42 3.17
C PRO A 253 -12.30 20.49 4.35
N GLY A 254 -12.16 21.01 5.58
CA GLY A 254 -12.47 20.31 6.83
C GLY A 254 -11.49 19.17 7.15
N MET A 255 -11.82 18.40 8.18
CA MET A 255 -11.00 17.28 8.67
C MET A 255 -11.69 15.95 8.40
N PRO A 256 -10.93 14.87 8.10
CA PRO A 256 -11.51 13.54 7.99
C PRO A 256 -12.12 13.11 9.35
N PRO A 257 -13.20 12.32 9.34
CA PRO A 257 -13.78 11.81 10.56
C PRO A 257 -12.85 10.81 11.25
N GLU A 258 -12.89 10.78 12.59
CA GLU A 258 -12.20 9.75 13.36
C GLU A 258 -12.84 8.38 13.10
N LEU A 259 -12.05 7.33 12.85
CA LEU A 259 -12.53 5.96 12.62
C LEU A 259 -13.39 5.42 13.78
N GLY A 260 -13.22 5.96 14.99
CA GLY A 260 -14.04 5.63 16.16
C GLY A 260 -15.36 6.40 16.27
N ALA A 261 -15.66 7.33 15.37
CA ALA A 261 -16.83 8.22 15.40
C ALA A 261 -17.30 8.55 13.98
N LEU A 262 -17.43 7.51 13.13
CA LEU A 262 -17.95 7.68 11.76
C LEU A 262 -19.43 8.06 11.78
N PRO A 263 -19.89 8.91 10.83
CA PRO A 263 -21.30 9.21 10.66
C PRO A 263 -22.06 7.97 10.16
N ASP A 264 -23.38 7.94 10.40
CA ASP A 264 -24.25 6.85 9.94
C ASP A 264 -24.38 6.81 8.40
N GLY A 265 -24.19 7.96 7.72
CA GLY A 265 -24.28 8.10 6.27
C GLY A 265 -22.92 8.04 5.55
N CYS A 266 -22.83 8.76 4.44
CA CYS A 266 -21.59 8.92 3.70
C CYS A 266 -20.53 9.61 4.57
N ALA A 267 -19.41 8.93 4.82
CA ALA A 267 -18.34 9.47 5.68
C ALA A 267 -17.72 10.78 5.14
N PHE A 268 -17.81 11.02 3.83
CA PHE A 268 -17.33 12.23 3.19
C PHE A 268 -18.35 13.37 3.12
N ALA A 269 -19.62 13.14 3.47
CA ALA A 269 -20.71 14.10 3.29
C ALA A 269 -20.41 15.49 3.87
N ALA A 270 -19.84 15.56 5.09
CA ALA A 270 -19.52 16.83 5.76
C ALA A 270 -18.45 17.68 5.03
N ARG A 271 -17.67 17.08 4.10
CA ARG A 271 -16.60 17.71 3.33
C ARG A 271 -16.94 17.80 1.83
N CYS A 272 -18.10 17.26 1.44
CA CYS A 272 -18.48 17.10 0.04
C CYS A 272 -19.31 18.29 -0.44
N SER A 273 -18.86 19.00 -1.45
CA SER A 273 -19.63 20.10 -2.07
C SER A 273 -20.89 19.62 -2.83
N ARG A 274 -21.02 18.30 -3.06
CA ARG A 274 -22.14 17.65 -3.75
C ARG A 274 -23.09 16.91 -2.79
N ALA A 275 -22.88 17.02 -1.47
CA ALA A 275 -23.71 16.33 -0.49
C ALA A 275 -25.17 16.80 -0.54
N ASP A 276 -26.08 15.83 -0.50
CA ASP A 276 -27.54 16.04 -0.38
C ASP A 276 -28.15 15.00 0.56
N ASP A 277 -29.49 14.95 0.65
CA ASP A 277 -30.23 14.05 1.55
C ASP A 277 -29.93 12.56 1.30
N ARG A 278 -29.56 12.16 0.08
CA ARG A 278 -29.15 10.77 -0.22
C ARG A 278 -27.90 10.36 0.54
N CYS A 279 -27.03 11.32 0.86
CA CYS A 279 -25.79 11.07 1.61
C CYS A 279 -26.03 10.77 3.10
N SER A 280 -27.29 10.85 3.60
CA SER A 280 -27.66 10.38 4.94
C SER A 280 -27.56 8.85 5.09
N VAL A 281 -27.46 8.12 3.98
CA VAL A 281 -27.23 6.67 3.94
C VAL A 281 -25.86 6.39 3.34
N PRO A 282 -25.10 5.37 3.83
CA PRO A 282 -23.81 5.01 3.24
C PRO A 282 -23.98 4.56 1.79
N PRO A 283 -23.24 5.12 0.82
CA PRO A 283 -23.34 4.68 -0.57
C PRO A 283 -22.80 3.24 -0.69
N PRO A 284 -23.52 2.34 -1.41
CA PRO A 284 -23.00 1.01 -1.70
C PRO A 284 -21.78 1.11 -2.64
N PHE A 285 -20.83 0.19 -2.48
CA PHE A 285 -19.73 0.05 -3.44
C PHE A 285 -20.16 -0.93 -4.54
N ASP A 286 -20.21 -0.46 -5.77
CA ASP A 286 -20.64 -1.25 -6.94
C ASP A 286 -19.50 -2.04 -7.63
N GLY A 287 -18.32 -2.06 -7.02
CA GLY A 287 -17.09 -2.64 -7.57
C GLY A 287 -16.13 -1.59 -8.14
N ARG A 288 -16.60 -0.35 -8.36
CA ARG A 288 -15.79 0.77 -8.89
C ARG A 288 -15.95 2.04 -8.05
N LEU A 289 -17.13 2.31 -7.57
CA LEU A 289 -17.46 3.58 -6.92
C LEU A 289 -18.43 3.40 -5.75
N ALA A 290 -18.20 4.12 -4.66
CA ALA A 290 -19.12 4.25 -3.53
C ALA A 290 -19.56 5.72 -3.39
N CYS A 291 -20.46 6.19 -4.27
CA CYS A 291 -20.95 7.57 -4.28
C CYS A 291 -22.36 7.65 -4.83
N HIS A 292 -23.27 8.37 -4.15
CA HIS A 292 -24.62 8.62 -4.66
C HIS A 292 -24.67 9.58 -5.86
N HIS A 293 -23.59 10.33 -6.10
CA HIS A 293 -23.43 11.30 -7.18
C HIS A 293 -22.46 10.86 -8.27
N GLY A 294 -22.01 9.60 -8.23
CA GLY A 294 -21.15 9.04 -9.27
C GLY A 294 -21.88 8.93 -10.61
N VAL A 295 -21.14 9.02 -11.70
CA VAL A 295 -21.69 8.67 -13.01
C VAL A 295 -21.81 7.15 -13.05
N PRO A 296 -22.99 6.56 -13.35
CA PRO A 296 -23.15 5.11 -13.45
C PRO A 296 -22.17 4.53 -14.47
N ALA A 297 -21.56 3.39 -14.14
CA ALA A 297 -20.80 2.63 -15.10
C ALA A 297 -21.74 2.23 -16.26
N GLY A 298 -21.53 2.78 -17.46
CA GLY A 298 -22.41 2.55 -18.63
C GLY A 298 -23.06 3.80 -19.22
N ALA A 299 -23.05 4.95 -18.54
CA ALA A 299 -23.57 6.19 -19.13
C ALA A 299 -22.60 6.82 -20.16
N GLU A 300 -21.39 6.30 -20.28
CA GLU A 300 -20.32 6.85 -21.14
C GLU A 300 -20.32 6.24 -22.56
N GLU A 301 -20.92 5.04 -22.77
CA GLU A 301 -21.00 4.44 -24.12
C GLU A 301 -22.03 5.13 -25.04
N SER A 302 -22.93 5.95 -24.48
CA SER A 302 -24.00 6.60 -25.26
C SER A 302 -23.67 8.01 -25.76
N ALA A 303 -22.51 8.57 -25.42
CA ALA A 303 -22.14 9.94 -25.81
C ALA A 303 -21.24 10.02 -27.06
N HIS A 304 -20.89 8.90 -27.68
CA HIS A 304 -20.09 8.81 -28.90
C HIS A 304 -20.72 7.90 -29.97
N ALA A 305 -22.06 7.89 -30.08
CA ALA A 305 -22.78 7.33 -31.21
C ALA A 305 -23.34 8.44 -32.12
#